data_7e0a71a1e63dad32bcd3302ba31c1fef
#
_entry.id   7e0a71a1e63dad32bcd3302ba31c1fef
#
_cell.length_a   1.000
_cell.length_b   1.000
_cell.length_c   1.000
_cell.angle_alpha   90.00
_cell.angle_beta   90.00
_cell.angle_gamma   90.00
#
_symmetry.space_group_name_H-M   'P 1'
#
loop_
_entity.id
_entity.type
_entity.pdbx_description
1 polymer ?
#
loop_
_entity_poly.entity_id
_entity_poly.type
_entity_poly.pdbx_seq_one_letter_code
_entity_poly.pdbx_strand_id
1 'polypeptide(L)'
;MGNKEQNWLDIEISDETKQLLDETEGLIKEAENLIYEMTGERLKHYEFSPDEQYPVVIDKNLDVVMVPQVPIEEIYYKSGGLYQATLEGQMGYLDGTGRMAIPFKYESAYPFSESGLALVITPEGEASYINKDGDQVIALNEGIVDGGIFEQGLSFITDGETYTFINEKGEEAFSEKFLYTDGFAKNGVAIVKGMNGIFKGIDTKGSTLFEIPEGISALGFHKNPDVTIIENKGKLGLMDKEGNITVECKFKEIEVSRFSDFHIVKAGKNWAIINKFGEEVMEPVFKSLTVINKQGYFAGKIDEKSEPASKIQDFSKSDLYVGRITVSGNTINTSISYAIPGVKSVEISEDDPLLTLTYKIGAKVLHDITKRENDNGIISGFFSAFYGGEAVVELPGTILASIILSKSENE
;
A
#
# COMPACT_ATOMS: atom_id res chain seq x y z
N MET A 1 -21.57 -46.24 15.74
CA MET A 1 -20.65 -46.33 14.60
C MET A 1 -19.73 -45.13 14.74
N GLY A 2 -18.51 -45.37 15.21
CA GLY A 2 -17.58 -44.32 15.57
C GLY A 2 -16.87 -43.75 14.36
N ASN A 3 -16.88 -42.43 14.25
CA ASN A 3 -16.02 -41.68 13.34
C ASN A 3 -14.56 -41.86 13.81
N LYS A 4 -13.76 -42.48 12.96
CA LYS A 4 -12.30 -42.42 13.08
C LYS A 4 -11.89 -41.06 12.56
N GLU A 5 -11.51 -40.13 13.42
CA GLU A 5 -10.66 -39.02 13.09
C GLU A 5 -9.32 -39.58 12.61
N GLN A 6 -9.03 -39.42 11.34
CA GLN A 6 -7.76 -39.77 10.77
C GLN A 6 -6.74 -38.69 11.20
N ASN A 7 -5.87 -39.08 12.13
CA ASN A 7 -4.78 -38.26 12.64
C ASN A 7 -3.69 -38.22 11.54
N TRP A 8 -3.47 -37.10 10.89
CA TRP A 8 -2.49 -36.91 9.82
C TRP A 8 -1.03 -36.86 10.31
N LEU A 9 -0.80 -37.06 11.61
CA LEU A 9 0.51 -37.01 12.25
C LEU A 9 1.26 -38.35 12.29
N ASP A 10 0.69 -39.46 11.78
CA ASP A 10 1.34 -40.76 11.75
C ASP A 10 1.70 -41.16 10.29
N ILE A 11 2.47 -40.32 9.59
CA ILE A 11 3.15 -40.75 8.37
C ILE A 11 4.43 -41.44 8.82
N GLU A 12 4.48 -42.77 8.76
CA GLU A 12 5.73 -43.54 8.89
C GLU A 12 6.63 -43.19 7.68
N ILE A 13 7.64 -42.37 7.93
CA ILE A 13 8.67 -42.03 6.95
C ILE A 13 9.55 -43.28 6.76
N SER A 14 9.78 -43.69 5.53
CA SER A 14 10.65 -44.85 5.22
C SER A 14 12.08 -44.64 5.73
N ASP A 15 12.79 -45.73 6.03
CA ASP A 15 14.17 -45.64 6.52
C ASP A 15 15.10 -45.00 5.49
N GLU A 16 14.83 -45.15 4.18
CA GLU A 16 15.55 -44.44 3.09
C GLU A 16 15.30 -42.93 3.15
N THR A 17 14.06 -42.49 3.43
CA THR A 17 13.73 -41.05 3.56
C THR A 17 14.39 -40.45 4.79
N LYS A 18 14.48 -41.20 5.90
CA LYS A 18 15.19 -40.76 7.11
C LYS A 18 16.69 -40.60 6.84
N GLN A 19 17.28 -41.56 6.13
CA GLN A 19 18.70 -41.50 5.77
C GLN A 19 19.01 -40.30 4.86
N LEU A 20 18.17 -40.01 3.88
CA LEU A 20 18.27 -38.83 3.01
C LEU A 20 18.14 -37.52 3.79
N LEU A 21 17.25 -37.45 4.79
CA LEU A 21 17.10 -36.32 5.68
C LEU A 21 18.36 -36.09 6.51
N ASP A 22 18.91 -37.16 7.12
CA ASP A 22 20.14 -37.10 7.91
C ASP A 22 21.36 -36.66 7.06
N GLU A 23 21.48 -37.17 5.84
CA GLU A 23 22.52 -36.75 4.89
C GLU A 23 22.37 -35.28 4.47
N THR A 24 21.12 -34.84 4.23
CA THR A 24 20.82 -33.44 3.88
C THR A 24 21.13 -32.49 5.05
N GLU A 25 20.75 -32.84 6.28
CA GLU A 25 21.11 -32.07 7.49
C GLU A 25 22.63 -31.98 7.67
N GLY A 26 23.35 -33.06 7.36
CA GLY A 26 24.81 -33.06 7.39
C GLY A 26 25.42 -32.06 6.41
N LEU A 27 24.94 -32.04 5.17
CA LEU A 27 25.40 -31.10 4.13
C LEU A 27 25.04 -29.64 4.47
N ILE A 28 23.87 -29.40 5.05
CA ILE A 28 23.48 -28.06 5.51
C ILE A 28 24.44 -27.57 6.58
N LYS A 29 24.76 -28.40 7.59
CA LYS A 29 25.71 -28.03 8.65
C LYS A 29 27.13 -27.76 8.12
N GLU A 30 27.57 -28.52 7.12
CA GLU A 30 28.87 -28.27 6.48
C GLU A 30 28.86 -26.92 5.73
N ALA A 31 27.80 -26.62 4.99
CA ALA A 31 27.64 -25.35 4.29
C ALA A 31 27.59 -24.16 5.26
N GLU A 32 26.89 -24.31 6.39
CA GLU A 32 26.82 -23.29 7.45
C GLU A 32 28.16 -23.01 8.09
N ASN A 33 28.95 -24.05 8.36
CA ASN A 33 30.28 -23.88 8.90
C ASN A 33 31.24 -23.19 7.91
N LEU A 34 31.14 -23.51 6.62
CA LEU A 34 31.87 -22.83 5.57
C LEU A 34 31.50 -21.35 5.47
N ILE A 35 30.24 -21.02 5.54
CA ILE A 35 29.74 -19.62 5.53
C ILE A 35 30.25 -18.90 6.77
N TYR A 36 30.17 -19.51 7.95
CA TYR A 36 30.71 -18.95 9.18
C TYR A 36 32.23 -18.70 9.11
N GLU A 37 33.00 -19.64 8.54
CA GLU A 37 34.42 -19.46 8.34
C GLU A 37 34.76 -18.32 7.36
N MET A 38 33.92 -18.11 6.35
CA MET A 38 34.09 -17.05 5.33
C MET A 38 33.64 -15.67 5.79
N THR A 39 32.55 -15.59 6.54
CA THR A 39 31.88 -14.31 6.86
C THR A 39 32.00 -13.93 8.34
N GLY A 40 32.28 -14.88 9.22
CA GLY A 40 32.21 -14.71 10.67
C GLY A 40 30.78 -14.68 11.22
N GLU A 41 29.75 -14.87 10.37
CA GLU A 41 28.34 -14.83 10.75
C GLU A 41 27.71 -16.22 10.62
N ARG A 42 26.92 -16.61 11.61
CA ARG A 42 26.11 -17.83 11.55
C ARG A 42 24.84 -17.57 10.77
N LEU A 43 24.49 -18.48 9.85
CA LEU A 43 23.19 -18.47 9.22
C LEU A 43 22.07 -18.57 10.27
N LYS A 44 21.15 -17.63 10.23
CA LYS A 44 19.92 -17.71 11.03
C LYS A 44 18.97 -18.70 10.36
N HIS A 45 18.54 -19.72 11.11
CA HIS A 45 17.43 -20.56 10.72
C HIS A 45 16.15 -19.90 11.18
N TYR A 46 15.23 -19.74 10.26
CA TYR A 46 13.89 -19.24 10.54
C TYR A 46 12.89 -20.39 10.44
N GLU A 47 12.15 -20.62 11.51
CA GLU A 47 11.10 -21.63 11.57
C GLU A 47 9.73 -20.96 11.65
N PHE A 48 8.75 -21.49 10.92
CA PHE A 48 7.37 -21.06 11.00
C PHE A 48 6.70 -21.73 12.20
N SER A 49 6.20 -20.94 13.13
CA SER A 49 5.40 -21.45 14.25
C SER A 49 4.05 -21.95 13.72
N PRO A 50 3.62 -23.18 14.04
CA PRO A 50 2.33 -23.70 13.60
C PRO A 50 1.13 -22.88 14.07
N ASP A 51 1.25 -22.21 15.21
CA ASP A 51 0.17 -21.48 15.87
C ASP A 51 0.12 -19.98 15.48
N GLU A 52 1.11 -19.50 14.73
CA GLU A 52 1.18 -18.12 14.26
C GLU A 52 0.65 -17.97 12.85
N GLN A 53 0.29 -16.74 12.48
CA GLN A 53 -0.17 -16.39 11.14
C GLN A 53 0.92 -15.57 10.44
N TYR A 54 1.09 -15.83 9.15
CA TYR A 54 2.12 -15.20 8.33
C TYR A 54 1.52 -14.62 7.05
N PRO A 55 1.96 -13.43 6.63
CA PRO A 55 1.47 -12.79 5.43
C PRO A 55 1.96 -13.54 4.17
N VAL A 56 1.06 -13.72 3.23
CA VAL A 56 1.34 -14.20 1.87
C VAL A 56 0.69 -13.27 0.85
N VAL A 57 1.20 -13.25 -0.36
CA VAL A 57 0.65 -12.42 -1.43
C VAL A 57 -0.22 -13.26 -2.36
N ILE A 58 -1.44 -12.79 -2.60
CA ILE A 58 -2.38 -13.36 -3.56
C ILE A 58 -2.68 -12.38 -4.68
N ASP A 59 -3.06 -12.88 -5.84
CA ASP A 59 -3.53 -12.05 -6.95
C ASP A 59 -5.06 -11.83 -6.89
N LYS A 60 -5.59 -11.09 -7.87
CA LYS A 60 -7.03 -10.84 -8.03
C LYS A 60 -7.89 -12.09 -8.25
N ASN A 61 -7.29 -13.20 -8.65
CA ASN A 61 -7.98 -14.49 -8.83
C ASN A 61 -7.91 -15.33 -7.54
N LEU A 62 -7.30 -14.79 -6.47
CA LEU A 62 -7.00 -15.46 -5.21
C LEU A 62 -5.94 -16.57 -5.35
N ASP A 63 -5.15 -16.53 -6.41
CA ASP A 63 -4.01 -17.43 -6.54
C ASP A 63 -2.84 -16.89 -5.70
N VAL A 64 -2.20 -17.78 -4.94
CA VAL A 64 -1.01 -17.42 -4.14
C VAL A 64 0.16 -17.18 -5.08
N VAL A 65 0.60 -15.94 -5.17
CA VAL A 65 1.67 -15.52 -6.09
C VAL A 65 3.03 -15.39 -5.40
N MET A 66 3.06 -15.16 -4.08
CA MET A 66 4.30 -15.15 -3.32
C MET A 66 4.05 -15.69 -1.90
N VAL A 67 4.92 -16.59 -1.48
CA VAL A 67 4.99 -17.14 -0.12
C VAL A 67 6.36 -16.83 0.42
N PRO A 68 6.47 -16.09 1.54
CA PRO A 68 7.76 -15.85 2.17
C PRO A 68 8.43 -17.16 2.59
N GLN A 69 9.74 -17.24 2.41
CA GLN A 69 10.54 -18.38 2.86
C GLN A 69 11.12 -18.18 4.27
N VAL A 70 10.82 -17.04 4.87
CA VAL A 70 11.17 -16.67 6.25
C VAL A 70 9.92 -16.15 6.96
N PRO A 71 9.78 -16.29 8.29
CA PRO A 71 8.57 -15.95 9.04
C PRO A 71 8.44 -14.44 9.24
N ILE A 72 8.19 -13.71 8.16
CA ILE A 72 8.03 -12.26 8.19
C ILE A 72 6.75 -11.84 8.94
N GLU A 73 6.80 -10.66 9.52
CA GLU A 73 5.71 -10.09 10.32
C GLU A 73 4.71 -9.36 9.41
N GLU A 74 5.21 -8.54 8.47
CA GLU A 74 4.38 -7.73 7.58
C GLU A 74 5.00 -7.60 6.19
N ILE A 75 4.15 -7.46 5.18
CA ILE A 75 4.50 -7.04 3.82
C ILE A 75 3.84 -5.71 3.54
N TYR A 76 4.61 -4.70 3.09
CA TYR A 76 4.08 -3.35 2.86
C TYR A 76 3.82 -3.08 1.39
N TYR A 77 4.90 -2.99 0.59
CA TYR A 77 4.81 -2.55 -0.80
C TYR A 77 5.65 -3.44 -1.71
N LYS A 78 5.16 -3.61 -2.94
CA LYS A 78 5.95 -4.15 -4.04
C LYS A 78 6.44 -3.00 -4.90
N SER A 79 7.74 -2.86 -5.03
CA SER A 79 8.37 -1.85 -5.87
C SER A 79 9.64 -2.39 -6.49
N GLY A 80 9.88 -2.04 -7.75
CA GLY A 80 11.07 -2.52 -8.46
C GLY A 80 11.19 -4.05 -8.59
N GLY A 81 10.12 -4.81 -8.37
CA GLY A 81 10.09 -6.27 -8.36
C GLY A 81 10.33 -6.91 -7.00
N LEU A 82 10.60 -6.12 -5.97
CA LEU A 82 10.84 -6.56 -4.60
C LEU A 82 9.68 -6.19 -3.69
N TYR A 83 9.43 -7.02 -2.67
CA TYR A 83 8.46 -6.76 -1.61
C TYR A 83 9.18 -6.24 -0.37
N GLN A 84 8.84 -5.05 0.05
CA GLN A 84 9.28 -4.49 1.32
C GLN A 84 8.56 -5.22 2.46
N ALA A 85 9.31 -5.68 3.46
CA ALA A 85 8.75 -6.49 4.55
C ALA A 85 9.49 -6.25 5.86
N THR A 86 8.93 -6.77 6.96
CA THR A 86 9.51 -6.72 8.30
C THR A 86 9.75 -8.13 8.83
N LEU A 87 10.91 -8.32 9.45
CA LEU A 87 11.30 -9.52 10.15
C LEU A 87 12.06 -9.15 11.43
N GLU A 88 11.64 -9.66 12.58
CA GLU A 88 12.23 -9.35 13.90
C GLU A 88 12.31 -7.82 14.16
N GLY A 89 11.28 -7.08 13.72
CA GLY A 89 11.19 -5.64 13.85
C GLY A 89 12.13 -4.84 12.94
N GLN A 90 12.88 -5.50 12.05
CA GLN A 90 13.76 -4.84 11.07
C GLN A 90 13.19 -4.96 9.67
N MET A 91 13.43 -3.95 8.84
CA MET A 91 12.98 -3.90 7.47
C MET A 91 14.02 -4.44 6.50
N GLY A 92 13.53 -5.07 5.44
CA GLY A 92 14.30 -5.61 4.34
C GLY A 92 13.41 -5.89 3.14
N TYR A 93 13.90 -6.68 2.18
CA TYR A 93 13.14 -6.94 0.97
C TYR A 93 13.19 -8.42 0.58
N LEU A 94 12.04 -8.91 0.11
CA LEU A 94 11.90 -10.23 -0.49
C LEU A 94 11.79 -10.11 -2.01
N ASP A 95 12.28 -11.13 -2.72
CA ASP A 95 12.03 -11.25 -4.15
C ASP A 95 10.63 -11.83 -4.46
N GLY A 96 10.30 -11.95 -5.75
CA GLY A 96 9.03 -12.50 -6.20
C GLY A 96 8.80 -13.97 -5.84
N THR A 97 9.84 -14.69 -5.41
CA THR A 97 9.75 -16.09 -4.95
C THR A 97 9.61 -16.20 -3.43
N GLY A 98 9.66 -15.06 -2.72
CA GLY A 98 9.59 -14.99 -1.26
C GLY A 98 10.92 -15.20 -0.55
N ARG A 99 12.03 -15.23 -1.28
CA ARG A 99 13.37 -15.29 -0.71
C ARG A 99 13.82 -13.91 -0.27
N MET A 100 14.67 -13.88 0.75
CA MET A 100 15.35 -12.67 1.18
C MET A 100 16.27 -12.17 0.06
N ALA A 101 15.90 -11.08 -0.59
CA ALA A 101 16.71 -10.41 -1.61
C ALA A 101 17.69 -9.42 -0.97
N ILE A 102 17.22 -8.66 0.01
CA ILE A 102 18.04 -7.71 0.78
C ILE A 102 17.79 -7.99 2.26
N PRO A 103 18.87 -8.19 3.07
CA PRO A 103 18.75 -8.56 4.47
C PRO A 103 17.88 -7.62 5.30
N PHE A 104 17.15 -8.19 6.25
CA PHE A 104 16.38 -7.45 7.26
C PHE A 104 17.33 -6.90 8.32
N LYS A 105 17.79 -5.68 8.13
CA LYS A 105 18.78 -5.01 8.98
C LYS A 105 18.55 -3.52 9.15
N TYR A 106 17.54 -2.96 8.49
CA TYR A 106 17.24 -1.54 8.51
C TYR A 106 16.16 -1.22 9.54
N GLU A 107 16.26 -0.09 10.20
CA GLU A 107 15.18 0.49 11.00
C GLU A 107 14.05 0.96 10.09
N SER A 108 14.41 1.59 8.97
CA SER A 108 13.48 2.01 7.93
C SER A 108 14.01 1.67 6.55
N ALA A 109 13.12 1.20 5.68
CA ALA A 109 13.41 0.96 4.28
C ALA A 109 12.21 1.42 3.44
N TYR A 110 12.47 2.14 2.36
CA TYR A 110 11.45 2.76 1.52
C TYR A 110 11.24 1.99 0.22
N PRO A 111 10.10 2.16 -0.47
CA PRO A 111 9.91 1.56 -1.78
C PRO A 111 10.98 1.99 -2.78
N PHE A 112 11.35 1.08 -3.69
CA PHE A 112 12.24 1.41 -4.80
C PHE A 112 11.55 2.36 -5.77
N SER A 113 12.23 3.43 -6.12
CA SER A 113 11.84 4.35 -7.19
C SER A 113 11.91 3.70 -8.57
N GLU A 114 11.40 4.39 -9.60
CA GLU A 114 11.55 3.96 -10.99
C GLU A 114 13.02 3.91 -11.43
N SER A 115 13.90 4.74 -10.84
CA SER A 115 15.35 4.67 -11.06
C SER A 115 16.05 3.49 -10.38
N GLY A 116 15.33 2.72 -9.58
CA GLY A 116 15.86 1.55 -8.88
C GLY A 116 16.62 1.87 -7.60
N LEU A 117 16.42 3.05 -7.02
CA LEU A 117 16.99 3.47 -5.75
C LEU A 117 15.93 3.47 -4.64
N ALA A 118 16.30 3.01 -3.45
CA ALA A 118 15.48 3.08 -2.25
C ALA A 118 16.27 3.68 -1.09
N LEU A 119 15.63 4.58 -0.33
CA LEU A 119 16.19 5.08 0.93
C LEU A 119 16.11 3.98 1.97
N VAL A 120 17.19 3.81 2.73
CA VAL A 120 17.25 2.97 3.92
C VAL A 120 17.91 3.72 5.06
N ILE A 121 17.47 3.42 6.28
CA ILE A 121 18.03 3.99 7.51
C ILE A 121 18.41 2.82 8.42
N THR A 122 19.64 2.79 8.88
CA THR A 122 20.12 1.75 9.80
C THR A 122 19.65 2.03 11.24
N PRO A 123 19.67 1.05 12.15
CA PRO A 123 19.38 1.27 13.57
C PRO A 123 20.27 2.32 14.25
N GLU A 124 21.45 2.59 13.70
CA GLU A 124 22.36 3.64 14.16
C GLU A 124 21.98 5.03 13.66
N GLY A 125 20.95 5.12 12.77
CA GLY A 125 20.46 6.36 12.19
C GLY A 125 21.22 6.80 10.93
N GLU A 126 22.03 5.92 10.32
CA GLU A 126 22.72 6.21 9.08
C GLU A 126 21.78 6.04 7.89
N ALA A 127 21.54 7.14 7.17
CA ALA A 127 20.69 7.14 5.98
C ALA A 127 21.51 6.98 4.70
N SER A 128 21.00 6.20 3.75
CA SER A 128 21.63 6.00 2.45
C SER A 128 20.62 5.53 1.40
N TYR A 129 20.95 5.71 0.12
CA TYR A 129 20.19 5.06 -0.95
C TYR A 129 20.92 3.82 -1.44
N ILE A 130 20.18 2.74 -1.57
CA ILE A 130 20.66 1.45 -2.06
C ILE A 130 20.04 1.12 -3.41
N ASN A 131 20.71 0.25 -4.19
CA ASN A 131 20.16 -0.38 -5.38
C ASN A 131 19.39 -1.66 -5.02
N LYS A 132 18.83 -2.34 -6.03
CA LYS A 132 18.06 -3.58 -5.86
C LYS A 132 18.90 -4.79 -5.41
N ASP A 133 20.21 -4.71 -5.51
CA ASP A 133 21.15 -5.72 -5.02
C ASP A 133 21.52 -5.49 -3.54
N GLY A 134 21.04 -4.38 -2.97
CA GLY A 134 21.34 -3.96 -1.59
C GLY A 134 22.65 -3.19 -1.44
N ASP A 135 23.31 -2.85 -2.57
CA ASP A 135 24.53 -2.06 -2.54
C ASP A 135 24.23 -0.58 -2.28
N GLN A 136 25.01 0.04 -1.42
CA GLN A 136 24.92 1.48 -1.18
C GLN A 136 25.42 2.25 -2.41
N VAL A 137 24.51 3.05 -3.01
CA VAL A 137 24.80 3.89 -4.19
C VAL A 137 25.07 5.33 -3.78
N ILE A 138 24.28 5.87 -2.84
CA ILE A 138 24.44 7.22 -2.33
C ILE A 138 24.60 7.14 -0.81
N ALA A 139 25.79 7.49 -0.32
CA ALA A 139 26.00 7.74 1.10
C ALA A 139 25.50 9.15 1.42
N LEU A 140 24.60 9.30 2.39
CA LEU A 140 24.18 10.60 2.87
C LEU A 140 25.09 11.09 3.99
N ASN A 141 25.19 12.40 4.13
CA ASN A 141 26.04 12.99 5.17
C ASN A 141 25.49 12.70 6.57
N GLU A 142 26.39 12.65 7.55
CA GLU A 142 26.02 12.63 8.97
C GLU A 142 25.05 13.78 9.31
N GLY A 143 24.00 13.45 10.07
CA GLY A 143 22.94 14.40 10.42
C GLY A 143 21.73 14.39 9.50
N ILE A 144 21.77 13.69 8.35
CA ILE A 144 20.56 13.43 7.57
C ILE A 144 19.74 12.33 8.27
N VAL A 145 18.51 12.67 8.63
CA VAL A 145 17.64 11.81 9.42
C VAL A 145 16.53 11.15 8.59
N ASP A 146 16.24 11.69 7.40
CA ASP A 146 15.22 11.15 6.51
C ASP A 146 15.38 11.66 5.07
N GLY A 147 14.60 11.10 4.14
CA GLY A 147 14.56 11.52 2.73
C GLY A 147 13.37 10.92 1.99
N GLY A 148 13.22 11.29 0.74
CA GLY A 148 12.11 10.88 -0.11
C GLY A 148 12.44 9.73 -1.06
N ILE A 149 11.44 9.35 -1.85
CA ILE A 149 11.59 8.47 -3.00
C ILE A 149 11.97 9.34 -4.22
N PHE A 150 12.89 8.85 -5.06
CA PHE A 150 13.22 9.55 -6.30
C PHE A 150 12.02 9.57 -7.25
N GLU A 151 11.61 10.75 -7.63
CA GLU A 151 10.60 10.99 -8.66
C GLU A 151 11.11 12.09 -9.59
N GLN A 152 10.95 11.94 -10.90
CA GLN A 152 11.50 12.86 -11.90
C GLN A 152 13.04 13.07 -11.81
N GLY A 153 13.77 12.05 -11.29
CA GLY A 153 15.23 12.11 -11.10
C GLY A 153 15.68 12.90 -9.87
N LEU A 154 14.76 13.33 -9.01
CA LEU A 154 15.03 14.11 -7.81
C LEU A 154 14.40 13.47 -6.58
N SER A 155 15.09 13.61 -5.44
CA SER A 155 14.56 13.30 -4.12
C SER A 155 14.90 14.42 -3.15
N PHE A 156 14.24 14.45 -2.01
CA PHE A 156 14.66 15.31 -0.92
C PHE A 156 15.40 14.51 0.16
N ILE A 157 16.24 15.21 0.91
CA ILE A 157 16.82 14.77 2.17
C ILE A 157 16.58 15.83 3.23
N THR A 158 16.53 15.43 4.50
CA THR A 158 16.32 16.37 5.61
C THR A 158 17.19 16.04 6.80
N ASP A 159 17.64 17.10 7.47
CA ASP A 159 18.30 17.08 8.78
C ASP A 159 17.30 17.22 9.96
N GLY A 160 15.99 17.19 9.67
CA GLY A 160 14.91 17.42 10.62
C GLY A 160 14.51 18.90 10.76
N GLU A 161 15.32 19.85 10.28
CA GLU A 161 15.02 21.28 10.28
C GLU A 161 14.77 21.82 8.88
N THR A 162 15.56 21.38 7.91
CA THR A 162 15.48 21.84 6.52
C THR A 162 15.49 20.67 5.54
N TYR A 163 14.93 20.96 4.37
CA TYR A 163 14.85 20.04 3.25
C TYR A 163 15.71 20.53 2.09
N THR A 164 16.49 19.63 1.53
CA THR A 164 17.37 19.88 0.38
C THR A 164 17.04 18.85 -0.71
N PHE A 165 16.94 19.26 -1.97
CA PHE A 165 16.76 18.33 -3.08
C PHE A 165 18.10 17.84 -3.62
N ILE A 166 18.17 16.54 -3.89
CA ILE A 166 19.33 15.87 -4.49
C ILE A 166 18.93 15.15 -5.78
N ASN A 167 19.90 14.97 -6.66
CA ASN A 167 19.77 14.12 -7.84
C ASN A 167 20.17 12.67 -7.54
N GLU A 168 20.03 11.77 -8.52
CA GLU A 168 20.35 10.33 -8.41
C GLU A 168 21.85 10.03 -8.19
N LYS A 169 22.71 11.04 -8.19
CA LYS A 169 24.13 10.92 -7.82
C LYS A 169 24.41 11.38 -6.38
N GLY A 170 23.38 11.87 -5.68
CA GLY A 170 23.51 12.45 -4.35
C GLY A 170 24.00 13.91 -4.33
N GLU A 171 24.08 14.56 -5.49
CA GLU A 171 24.47 15.97 -5.60
C GLU A 171 23.26 16.88 -5.34
N GLU A 172 23.46 18.02 -4.67
CA GLU A 172 22.40 19.03 -4.50
C GLU A 172 21.88 19.47 -5.89
N ALA A 173 20.56 19.37 -6.09
CA ALA A 173 19.94 19.73 -7.35
C ALA A 173 19.84 21.25 -7.54
N PHE A 174 19.62 21.99 -6.46
CA PHE A 174 19.58 23.45 -6.42
C PHE A 174 19.85 23.94 -4.98
N SER A 175 20.38 25.14 -4.86
CA SER A 175 20.89 25.67 -3.57
C SER A 175 19.81 26.16 -2.59
N GLU A 176 18.54 26.29 -3.04
CA GLU A 176 17.47 26.74 -2.16
C GLU A 176 17.09 25.59 -1.19
N LYS A 177 16.99 25.94 0.11
CA LYS A 177 16.50 25.06 1.16
C LYS A 177 15.06 25.42 1.53
N PHE A 178 14.35 24.42 2.06
CA PHE A 178 12.93 24.56 2.38
C PHE A 178 12.65 24.11 3.82
N LEU A 179 11.55 24.63 4.40
CA LEU A 179 11.05 24.21 5.70
C LEU A 179 10.19 22.95 5.62
N TYR A 180 9.71 22.62 4.43
CA TYR A 180 8.89 21.43 4.17
C TYR A 180 8.88 21.10 2.69
N THR A 181 8.83 19.81 2.39
CA THR A 181 8.39 19.22 1.14
C THR A 181 8.06 17.75 1.38
N ASP A 182 7.23 17.16 0.54
CA ASP A 182 7.00 15.72 0.40
C ASP A 182 7.56 15.19 -0.95
N GLY A 183 8.37 16.00 -1.63
CA GLY A 183 9.06 15.64 -2.86
C GLY A 183 8.31 15.98 -4.15
N PHE A 184 8.89 15.57 -5.26
CA PHE A 184 8.28 15.73 -6.58
C PHE A 184 7.20 14.67 -6.79
N ALA A 185 6.09 15.07 -7.39
CA ALA A 185 5.08 14.16 -7.88
C ALA A 185 5.30 13.83 -9.37
N LYS A 186 4.59 12.84 -9.89
CA LYS A 186 4.69 12.38 -11.30
C LYS A 186 4.39 13.47 -12.34
N ASN A 187 3.65 14.52 -11.94
CA ASN A 187 3.38 15.68 -12.78
C ASN A 187 4.56 16.67 -12.86
N GLY A 188 5.67 16.42 -12.18
CA GLY A 188 6.86 17.26 -12.17
C GLY A 188 6.75 18.48 -11.26
N VAL A 189 5.76 18.55 -10.38
CA VAL A 189 5.58 19.63 -9.39
C VAL A 189 5.91 19.12 -8.01
N ALA A 190 6.72 19.86 -7.25
CA ALA A 190 6.86 19.68 -5.82
C ALA A 190 6.21 20.84 -5.08
N ILE A 191 5.45 20.55 -4.04
CA ILE A 191 5.00 21.54 -3.08
C ILE A 191 6.08 21.70 -2.03
N VAL A 192 6.52 22.94 -1.83
CA VAL A 192 7.54 23.28 -0.86
C VAL A 192 7.10 24.44 0.01
N LYS A 193 7.60 24.49 1.25
CA LYS A 193 7.47 25.66 2.13
C LYS A 193 8.81 26.39 2.15
N GLY A 194 8.85 27.59 1.62
CA GLY A 194 10.06 28.44 1.62
C GLY A 194 10.46 28.86 3.03
N MET A 195 11.70 29.33 3.18
CA MET A 195 12.22 29.86 4.46
C MET A 195 11.45 31.08 4.98
N ASN A 196 10.68 31.74 4.11
CA ASN A 196 9.74 32.82 4.49
C ASN A 196 8.40 32.30 5.05
N GLY A 197 8.21 30.97 5.12
CA GLY A 197 6.99 30.33 5.61
C GLY A 197 5.86 30.22 4.60
N ILE A 198 6.05 30.69 3.36
CA ILE A 198 5.04 30.64 2.29
C ILE A 198 5.19 29.33 1.52
N PHE A 199 4.07 28.68 1.27
CA PHE A 199 4.01 27.50 0.39
C PHE A 199 4.03 27.91 -1.08
N LYS A 200 4.71 27.14 -1.91
CA LYS A 200 4.78 27.34 -3.36
C LYS A 200 4.94 26.00 -4.10
N GLY A 201 4.53 26.00 -5.38
CA GLY A 201 4.87 24.92 -6.30
C GLY A 201 6.15 25.24 -7.04
N ILE A 202 7.05 24.28 -7.15
CA ILE A 202 8.29 24.41 -7.94
C ILE A 202 8.39 23.33 -9.01
N ASP A 203 9.10 23.63 -10.08
CA ASP A 203 9.47 22.66 -11.13
C ASP A 203 10.77 21.91 -10.78
N THR A 204 11.13 20.93 -11.60
CA THR A 204 12.35 20.11 -11.43
C THR A 204 13.68 20.89 -11.55
N LYS A 205 13.63 22.17 -11.89
CA LYS A 205 14.80 23.08 -11.89
C LYS A 205 14.86 23.96 -10.65
N GLY A 206 13.88 23.81 -9.74
CA GLY A 206 13.73 24.68 -8.57
C GLY A 206 13.04 25.99 -8.85
N SER A 207 12.53 26.23 -10.09
CA SER A 207 11.85 27.47 -10.43
C SER A 207 10.45 27.50 -9.85
N THR A 208 10.05 28.63 -9.25
CA THR A 208 8.70 28.81 -8.74
C THR A 208 7.69 28.85 -9.88
N LEU A 209 6.69 27.96 -9.85
CA LEU A 209 5.57 27.90 -10.78
C LEU A 209 4.42 28.79 -10.31
N PHE A 210 4.10 28.71 -9.03
CA PHE A 210 3.05 29.51 -8.37
C PHE A 210 3.33 29.62 -6.86
N GLU A 211 2.78 30.66 -6.25
CA GLU A 211 2.75 30.82 -4.78
C GLU A 211 1.36 30.53 -4.24
N ILE A 212 1.30 29.91 -3.06
CA ILE A 212 0.06 29.63 -2.36
C ILE A 212 -0.24 30.78 -1.40
N PRO A 213 -1.49 31.28 -1.34
CA PRO A 213 -1.84 32.40 -0.49
C PRO A 213 -1.44 32.16 0.98
N GLU A 214 -0.99 33.22 1.65
CA GLU A 214 -0.57 33.16 3.05
C GLU A 214 -1.67 32.55 3.94
N GLY A 215 -1.27 31.70 4.86
CA GLY A 215 -2.17 30.97 5.77
C GLY A 215 -2.79 29.71 5.18
N ILE A 216 -2.51 29.38 3.91
CA ILE A 216 -2.88 28.12 3.29
C ILE A 216 -1.66 27.20 3.22
N SER A 217 -1.80 25.96 3.67
CA SER A 217 -0.85 24.88 3.43
C SER A 217 -1.37 23.95 2.33
N ALA A 218 -0.46 23.24 1.66
CA ALA A 218 -0.80 22.25 0.63
C ALA A 218 0.04 21.00 0.78
N LEU A 219 -0.55 19.87 0.38
CA LEU A 219 0.15 18.60 0.19
C LEU A 219 0.71 18.53 -1.25
N GLY A 220 1.60 17.58 -1.53
CA GLY A 220 2.04 17.28 -2.91
C GLY A 220 0.97 16.57 -3.74
N PHE A 221 1.24 16.49 -5.04
CA PHE A 221 0.35 15.86 -6.03
C PHE A 221 0.54 14.34 -6.12
N HIS A 222 1.00 13.68 -5.06
CA HIS A 222 1.34 12.25 -5.09
C HIS A 222 0.15 11.35 -5.29
N LYS A 223 -1.00 11.72 -4.76
CA LYS A 223 -2.21 10.90 -4.87
C LYS A 223 -2.93 11.12 -6.21
N ASN A 224 -3.01 12.35 -6.68
CA ASN A 224 -3.63 12.70 -7.95
C ASN A 224 -2.74 13.74 -8.66
N PRO A 225 -2.35 13.53 -9.93
CA PRO A 225 -1.43 14.43 -10.61
C PRO A 225 -2.04 15.77 -11.00
N ASP A 226 -3.35 15.92 -10.97
CA ASP A 226 -4.05 17.13 -11.40
C ASP A 226 -4.58 17.99 -10.26
N VAL A 227 -4.82 17.38 -9.07
CA VAL A 227 -5.33 18.10 -7.91
C VAL A 227 -4.67 17.65 -6.61
N THR A 228 -4.54 18.58 -5.68
CA THR A 228 -4.06 18.30 -4.32
C THR A 228 -4.94 18.95 -3.27
N ILE A 229 -4.75 18.49 -2.02
CA ILE A 229 -5.44 19.02 -0.86
C ILE A 229 -4.72 20.26 -0.36
N ILE A 230 -5.49 21.31 -0.13
CA ILE A 230 -5.06 22.50 0.59
C ILE A 230 -5.81 22.62 1.92
N GLU A 231 -5.17 23.25 2.90
CA GLU A 231 -5.74 23.43 4.24
C GLU A 231 -5.62 24.88 4.68
N ASN A 232 -6.71 25.42 5.23
CA ASN A 232 -6.76 26.71 5.88
C ASN A 232 -7.61 26.61 7.15
N LYS A 233 -7.02 26.94 8.32
CA LYS A 233 -7.67 26.96 9.64
C LYS A 233 -8.46 25.67 9.95
N GLY A 234 -7.85 24.51 9.67
CA GLY A 234 -8.43 23.19 9.92
C GLY A 234 -9.57 22.82 8.96
N LYS A 235 -9.65 23.49 7.81
CA LYS A 235 -10.57 23.16 6.73
C LYS A 235 -9.82 22.85 5.47
N LEU A 236 -10.29 21.84 4.77
CA LEU A 236 -9.69 21.32 3.54
C LEU A 236 -10.42 21.85 2.31
N GLY A 237 -9.65 22.09 1.27
CA GLY A 237 -10.08 22.45 -0.08
C GLY A 237 -9.21 21.73 -1.11
N LEU A 238 -9.37 22.10 -2.38
CA LEU A 238 -8.60 21.52 -3.49
C LEU A 238 -7.94 22.63 -4.31
N MET A 239 -6.76 22.33 -4.82
CA MET A 239 -5.99 23.17 -5.72
C MET A 239 -5.52 22.34 -6.91
N ASP A 240 -5.56 22.92 -8.10
CA ASP A 240 -5.01 22.29 -9.31
C ASP A 240 -3.49 22.43 -9.39
N LYS A 241 -2.88 21.72 -10.35
CA LYS A 241 -1.43 21.74 -10.55
C LYS A 241 -0.88 23.08 -11.11
N GLU A 242 -1.73 23.96 -11.57
CA GLU A 242 -1.42 25.33 -11.96
C GLU A 242 -1.45 26.31 -10.79
N GLY A 243 -1.88 25.85 -9.57
CA GLY A 243 -1.95 26.65 -8.36
C GLY A 243 -3.28 27.36 -8.14
N ASN A 244 -4.30 27.07 -8.95
CA ASN A 244 -5.64 27.65 -8.77
C ASN A 244 -6.42 26.88 -7.70
N ILE A 245 -7.00 27.59 -6.75
CA ILE A 245 -7.92 26.99 -5.78
C ILE A 245 -9.23 26.65 -6.50
N THR A 246 -9.45 25.36 -6.74
CA THR A 246 -10.65 24.86 -7.43
C THR A 246 -11.79 24.59 -6.45
N VAL A 247 -11.46 24.29 -5.20
CA VAL A 247 -12.42 24.10 -4.09
C VAL A 247 -11.92 24.85 -2.87
N GLU A 248 -12.70 25.84 -2.42
CA GLU A 248 -12.40 26.60 -1.21
C GLU A 248 -12.30 25.70 0.04
N CYS A 249 -11.46 26.11 1.00
CA CYS A 249 -11.26 25.38 2.26
C CYS A 249 -12.51 25.45 3.16
N LYS A 250 -13.41 24.48 3.01
CA LYS A 250 -14.68 24.40 3.75
C LYS A 250 -15.00 23.04 4.35
N PHE A 251 -14.35 21.98 3.87
CA PHE A 251 -14.61 20.62 4.31
C PHE A 251 -13.76 20.24 5.51
N LYS A 252 -14.24 19.28 6.32
CA LYS A 252 -13.46 18.70 7.43
C LYS A 252 -12.53 17.59 6.96
N GLU A 253 -12.99 16.82 6.00
CA GLU A 253 -12.29 15.67 5.45
C GLU A 253 -12.52 15.66 3.93
N ILE A 254 -11.45 15.40 3.19
CA ILE A 254 -11.47 15.19 1.73
C ILE A 254 -10.62 13.95 1.43
N GLU A 255 -11.20 13.04 0.67
CA GLU A 255 -10.51 11.92 0.08
C GLU A 255 -10.38 12.17 -1.43
N VAL A 256 -9.15 12.48 -1.87
CA VAL A 256 -8.86 12.72 -3.28
C VAL A 256 -8.79 11.37 -3.99
N SER A 257 -9.55 11.18 -5.06
CA SER A 257 -9.42 10.00 -5.91
C SER A 257 -8.16 10.09 -6.78
N ARG A 258 -7.48 8.97 -6.93
CA ARG A 258 -6.24 8.86 -7.70
C ARG A 258 -6.43 8.96 -9.20
N PHE A 259 -7.54 8.44 -9.71
CA PHE A 259 -7.80 8.27 -11.13
C PHE A 259 -9.07 8.96 -11.63
N SER A 260 -9.73 9.74 -10.79
CA SER A 260 -11.03 10.32 -11.09
C SER A 260 -11.03 11.82 -10.80
N ASP A 261 -11.79 12.57 -11.60
CA ASP A 261 -12.13 13.97 -11.32
C ASP A 261 -13.17 14.11 -10.20
N PHE A 262 -13.56 13.01 -9.56
CA PHE A 262 -14.53 12.97 -8.48
C PHE A 262 -13.85 12.66 -7.16
N HIS A 263 -14.17 13.43 -6.14
CA HIS A 263 -13.54 13.35 -4.83
C HIS A 263 -14.61 13.18 -3.75
N ILE A 264 -14.25 12.55 -2.65
CA ILE A 264 -15.13 12.29 -1.54
C ILE A 264 -14.89 13.34 -0.47
N VAL A 265 -15.96 13.93 0.01
CA VAL A 265 -15.90 15.00 1.02
C VAL A 265 -16.85 14.72 2.17
N LYS A 266 -16.48 15.16 3.36
CA LYS A 266 -17.38 15.12 4.52
C LYS A 266 -18.15 16.42 4.64
N ALA A 267 -19.43 16.36 4.32
CA ALA A 267 -20.39 17.45 4.43
C ALA A 267 -21.26 17.23 5.67
N GLY A 268 -20.95 17.95 6.76
CA GLY A 268 -21.63 17.77 8.04
C GLY A 268 -21.28 16.44 8.71
N LYS A 269 -22.26 15.55 8.86
CA LYS A 269 -22.10 14.19 9.44
C LYS A 269 -21.86 13.13 8.39
N ASN A 270 -22.26 13.40 7.16
CA ASN A 270 -22.31 12.44 6.06
C ASN A 270 -21.24 12.76 5.01
N TRP A 271 -20.93 11.74 4.22
CA TRP A 271 -20.05 11.84 3.07
C TRP A 271 -20.84 12.11 1.80
N ALA A 272 -20.27 12.94 0.94
CA ALA A 272 -20.76 13.32 -0.37
C ALA A 272 -19.68 13.12 -1.43
N ILE A 273 -20.06 13.18 -2.69
CA ILE A 273 -19.13 13.16 -3.82
C ILE A 273 -19.22 14.51 -4.54
N ILE A 274 -18.07 15.12 -4.77
CA ILE A 274 -17.92 16.36 -5.55
C ILE A 274 -17.06 16.09 -6.79
N ASN A 275 -17.21 16.93 -7.82
CA ASN A 275 -16.25 16.98 -8.90
C ASN A 275 -15.04 17.88 -8.53
N LYS A 276 -14.04 17.93 -9.40
CA LYS A 276 -12.82 18.74 -9.20
C LYS A 276 -13.06 20.25 -9.06
N PHE A 277 -14.24 20.75 -9.41
CA PHE A 277 -14.64 22.15 -9.23
C PHE A 277 -15.44 22.39 -7.96
N GLY A 278 -15.67 21.35 -7.14
CA GLY A 278 -16.42 21.43 -5.89
C GLY A 278 -17.94 21.40 -6.04
N GLU A 279 -18.42 21.09 -7.25
CA GLU A 279 -19.86 20.89 -7.49
C GLU A 279 -20.28 19.53 -6.95
N GLU A 280 -21.37 19.48 -6.24
CA GLU A 280 -21.91 18.27 -5.65
C GLU A 280 -22.49 17.35 -6.75
N VAL A 281 -21.91 16.16 -6.86
CA VAL A 281 -22.33 15.12 -7.80
C VAL A 281 -23.28 14.13 -7.13
N MET A 282 -23.07 13.92 -5.84
CA MET A 282 -23.95 13.11 -5.00
C MET A 282 -24.12 13.76 -3.63
N GLU A 283 -25.38 13.91 -3.22
CA GLU A 283 -25.78 14.50 -1.95
C GLU A 283 -25.15 13.75 -0.75
N PRO A 284 -24.96 14.42 0.40
CA PRO A 284 -24.34 13.83 1.59
C PRO A 284 -25.27 12.83 2.29
N VAL A 285 -25.39 11.63 1.73
CA VAL A 285 -26.26 10.56 2.22
C VAL A 285 -25.52 9.42 2.90
N PHE A 286 -24.18 9.35 2.80
CA PHE A 286 -23.39 8.22 3.28
C PHE A 286 -22.82 8.45 4.68
N LYS A 287 -22.96 7.46 5.58
CA LYS A 287 -22.23 7.39 6.85
C LYS A 287 -20.75 7.08 6.63
N SER A 288 -20.47 6.22 5.64
CA SER A 288 -19.13 5.90 5.18
C SER A 288 -19.16 5.71 3.67
N LEU A 289 -18.06 6.05 3.02
CA LEU A 289 -17.88 5.94 1.58
C LEU A 289 -16.47 5.44 1.30
N THR A 290 -16.31 4.53 0.35
CA THR A 290 -15.00 4.09 -0.12
C THR A 290 -14.48 5.05 -1.18
N VAL A 291 -13.21 4.91 -1.54
CA VAL A 291 -12.63 5.57 -2.71
C VAL A 291 -13.42 5.25 -3.98
N ILE A 292 -13.31 6.15 -4.96
CA ILE A 292 -13.91 5.97 -6.28
C ILE A 292 -12.85 5.32 -7.18
N ASN A 293 -13.13 4.15 -7.71
CA ASN A 293 -12.18 3.46 -8.56
C ASN A 293 -12.14 4.07 -9.99
N LYS A 294 -11.18 3.59 -10.80
CA LYS A 294 -10.94 4.05 -12.16
C LYS A 294 -12.16 3.98 -13.09
N GLN A 295 -13.10 3.09 -12.83
CA GLN A 295 -14.37 2.94 -13.59
C GLN A 295 -15.53 3.73 -12.99
N GLY A 296 -15.29 4.51 -11.94
CA GLY A 296 -16.27 5.32 -11.26
C GLY A 296 -17.12 4.57 -10.23
N TYR A 297 -16.75 3.34 -9.85
CA TYR A 297 -17.46 2.60 -8.81
C TYR A 297 -17.00 3.05 -7.42
N PHE A 298 -17.97 3.06 -6.51
CA PHE A 298 -17.77 3.32 -5.08
C PHE A 298 -18.74 2.46 -4.26
N ALA A 299 -18.46 2.29 -2.99
CA ALA A 299 -19.37 1.64 -2.06
C ALA A 299 -19.49 2.42 -0.76
N GLY A 300 -20.62 2.31 -0.08
CA GLY A 300 -20.84 3.05 1.15
C GLY A 300 -22.06 2.59 1.93
N LYS A 301 -22.12 3.04 3.18
CA LYS A 301 -23.28 2.87 4.05
C LYS A 301 -24.11 4.14 4.02
N ILE A 302 -25.40 4.01 3.68
CA ILE A 302 -26.34 5.14 3.64
C ILE A 302 -26.76 5.49 5.07
N ASP A 303 -26.89 6.77 5.36
CA ASP A 303 -27.59 7.25 6.55
C ASP A 303 -29.11 7.28 6.28
N GLU A 304 -29.79 6.24 6.75
CA GLU A 304 -31.24 6.10 6.60
C GLU A 304 -32.08 7.29 7.16
N LYS A 305 -31.45 8.07 8.03
CA LYS A 305 -32.08 9.27 8.64
C LYS A 305 -31.86 10.53 7.81
N SER A 306 -31.11 10.48 6.73
CA SER A 306 -30.92 11.61 5.83
C SER A 306 -32.14 11.80 4.97
N GLU A 307 -32.62 13.04 4.78
CA GLU A 307 -33.77 13.34 3.89
C GLU A 307 -33.57 12.80 2.46
N PRO A 308 -32.36 12.89 1.85
CA PRO A 308 -32.13 12.31 0.53
C PRO A 308 -32.25 10.79 0.48
N ALA A 309 -31.92 10.07 1.55
CA ALA A 309 -32.02 8.61 1.60
C ALA A 309 -33.50 8.14 1.48
N SER A 310 -34.47 8.96 1.93
CA SER A 310 -35.89 8.66 1.81
C SER A 310 -36.40 8.62 0.35
N LYS A 311 -35.62 9.19 -0.59
CA LYS A 311 -35.92 9.21 -2.03
C LYS A 311 -35.37 8.00 -2.78
N ILE A 312 -34.49 7.23 -2.16
CA ILE A 312 -33.94 5.99 -2.72
C ILE A 312 -34.93 4.88 -2.44
N GLN A 313 -35.79 4.59 -3.42
CA GLN A 313 -36.87 3.59 -3.30
C GLN A 313 -36.28 2.18 -3.11
N ASP A 314 -36.76 1.45 -2.10
CA ASP A 314 -36.69 0.00 -1.92
C ASP A 314 -35.37 -0.62 -1.42
N PHE A 315 -34.51 0.12 -0.77
CA PHE A 315 -33.25 -0.41 -0.19
C PHE A 315 -33.33 -0.74 1.31
N SER A 316 -34.47 -1.18 1.79
CA SER A 316 -34.85 -1.18 3.23
C SER A 316 -34.10 -2.17 4.13
N LYS A 317 -33.08 -2.93 3.68
CA LYS A 317 -32.43 -3.97 4.50
C LYS A 317 -30.93 -4.21 4.23
N SER A 318 -30.24 -3.35 3.52
CA SER A 318 -28.83 -3.56 3.23
C SER A 318 -27.96 -2.54 3.94
N ASP A 319 -26.93 -3.02 4.63
CA ASP A 319 -25.95 -2.16 5.31
C ASP A 319 -24.95 -1.52 4.33
N LEU A 320 -24.88 -2.01 3.11
CA LEU A 320 -23.89 -1.57 2.11
C LEU A 320 -24.52 -1.38 0.73
N TYR A 321 -24.13 -0.29 0.09
CA TYR A 321 -24.57 0.09 -1.25
C TYR A 321 -23.37 0.27 -2.18
N VAL A 322 -23.52 -0.16 -3.43
CA VAL A 322 -22.55 0.06 -4.49
C VAL A 322 -23.14 0.99 -5.52
N GLY A 323 -22.41 2.03 -5.85
CA GLY A 323 -22.81 3.01 -6.86
C GLY A 323 -21.78 3.14 -7.98
N ARG A 324 -22.17 3.82 -9.04
CA ARG A 324 -21.33 4.15 -10.16
C ARG A 324 -21.57 5.59 -10.63
N ILE A 325 -20.47 6.28 -10.95
CA ILE A 325 -20.48 7.57 -11.63
C ILE A 325 -20.06 7.31 -13.08
N THR A 326 -20.84 7.81 -14.02
CA THR A 326 -20.51 7.77 -15.45
C THR A 326 -20.59 9.15 -16.04
N VAL A 327 -19.63 9.50 -16.89
CA VAL A 327 -19.60 10.77 -17.62
C VAL A 327 -19.85 10.48 -19.09
N SER A 328 -20.84 11.14 -19.66
CA SER A 328 -21.17 11.06 -21.07
C SER A 328 -21.29 12.47 -21.64
N GLY A 329 -20.25 12.92 -22.35
CA GLY A 329 -20.11 14.32 -22.75
C GLY A 329 -20.08 15.22 -21.50
N ASN A 330 -21.01 16.19 -21.42
CA ASN A 330 -21.13 17.10 -20.28
C ASN A 330 -22.10 16.59 -19.20
N THR A 331 -22.64 15.39 -19.35
CA THR A 331 -23.63 14.85 -18.41
C THR A 331 -22.95 13.87 -17.45
N ILE A 332 -23.09 14.13 -16.15
CA ILE A 332 -22.68 13.24 -15.07
C ILE A 332 -23.91 12.47 -14.60
N ASN A 333 -23.85 11.14 -14.70
CA ASN A 333 -24.88 10.26 -14.22
C ASN A 333 -24.38 9.50 -13.01
N THR A 334 -25.13 9.52 -11.93
CA THR A 334 -24.89 8.72 -10.74
C THR A 334 -25.99 7.69 -10.57
N SER A 335 -25.60 6.47 -10.25
CA SER A 335 -26.55 5.40 -9.95
C SER A 335 -26.07 4.62 -8.74
N ILE A 336 -27.01 4.22 -7.88
CA ILE A 336 -26.77 3.22 -6.83
C ILE A 336 -27.42 1.94 -7.33
N SER A 337 -26.59 0.94 -7.62
CA SER A 337 -27.02 -0.21 -8.42
C SER A 337 -27.25 -1.48 -7.61
N TYR A 338 -26.58 -1.64 -6.46
CA TYR A 338 -26.65 -2.88 -5.69
C TYR A 338 -26.68 -2.60 -4.20
N ALA A 339 -27.49 -3.40 -3.50
CA ALA A 339 -27.45 -3.56 -2.07
C ALA A 339 -26.91 -4.97 -1.77
N ILE A 340 -25.93 -5.08 -0.89
CA ILE A 340 -25.34 -6.37 -0.55
C ILE A 340 -25.71 -6.73 0.90
N PRO A 341 -26.66 -7.65 1.11
CA PRO A 341 -27.11 -8.01 2.44
C PRO A 341 -26.01 -8.68 3.27
N GLY A 342 -25.92 -8.32 4.55
CA GLY A 342 -25.03 -9.00 5.52
C GLY A 342 -23.56 -8.63 5.46
N VAL A 343 -23.18 -7.68 4.61
CA VAL A 343 -21.79 -7.21 4.50
C VAL A 343 -21.55 -6.05 5.46
N LYS A 344 -20.54 -6.18 6.31
CA LYS A 344 -20.21 -5.16 7.33
C LYS A 344 -19.24 -4.08 6.84
N SER A 345 -18.35 -4.41 5.90
CA SER A 345 -17.42 -3.45 5.30
C SER A 345 -17.01 -3.91 3.89
N VAL A 346 -16.68 -2.95 3.05
CA VAL A 346 -16.16 -3.16 1.69
C VAL A 346 -15.02 -2.18 1.48
N GLU A 347 -13.95 -2.65 0.88
CA GLU A 347 -12.86 -1.85 0.36
C GLU A 347 -12.88 -1.93 -1.16
N ILE A 348 -12.65 -0.81 -1.83
CA ILE A 348 -12.55 -0.72 -3.28
C ILE A 348 -11.14 -0.28 -3.61
N SER A 349 -10.44 -1.08 -4.42
CA SER A 349 -9.16 -0.67 -4.95
C SER A 349 -9.36 0.36 -6.06
N GLU A 350 -8.63 1.48 -6.00
CA GLU A 350 -8.65 2.51 -7.05
C GLU A 350 -8.10 1.98 -8.39
N ASP A 351 -7.18 1.01 -8.34
CA ASP A 351 -6.49 0.43 -9.50
C ASP A 351 -7.27 -0.71 -10.19
N ASP A 352 -8.29 -1.27 -9.52
CA ASP A 352 -9.00 -2.41 -10.05
C ASP A 352 -9.96 -2.01 -11.20
N PRO A 353 -9.83 -2.62 -12.40
CA PRO A 353 -10.75 -2.39 -13.50
C PRO A 353 -12.15 -2.97 -13.24
N LEU A 354 -12.27 -3.89 -12.30
CA LEU A 354 -13.51 -4.48 -11.83
C LEU A 354 -13.77 -4.05 -10.40
N LEU A 355 -15.03 -3.95 -10.03
CA LEU A 355 -15.42 -3.76 -8.64
C LEU A 355 -15.05 -5.01 -7.86
N THR A 356 -13.85 -5.05 -7.30
CA THR A 356 -13.49 -6.10 -6.37
C THR A 356 -14.02 -5.73 -5.01
N LEU A 357 -15.14 -6.32 -4.67
CA LEU A 357 -15.73 -6.20 -3.34
C LEU A 357 -14.97 -7.11 -2.39
N THR A 358 -14.32 -6.53 -1.42
CA THR A 358 -13.58 -7.27 -0.40
C THR A 358 -14.43 -7.36 0.87
N TYR A 359 -14.63 -8.59 1.32
CA TYR A 359 -15.38 -8.86 2.55
C TYR A 359 -14.42 -9.21 3.68
N LYS A 360 -14.62 -8.61 4.85
CA LYS A 360 -14.00 -9.06 6.08
C LYS A 360 -14.84 -10.18 6.69
N ILE A 361 -14.56 -11.42 6.35
CA ILE A 361 -15.13 -12.59 7.03
C ILE A 361 -13.97 -13.29 7.73
N GLY A 362 -14.11 -13.59 9.03
CA GLY A 362 -13.06 -14.22 9.83
C GLY A 362 -12.60 -15.59 9.28
N ALA A 363 -11.88 -16.38 10.07
CA ALA A 363 -11.17 -17.63 9.72
C ALA A 363 -11.84 -18.62 8.74
N LYS A 364 -13.16 -18.48 8.49
CA LYS A 364 -13.91 -19.30 7.54
C LYS A 364 -13.50 -19.09 6.07
N VAL A 365 -12.96 -17.92 5.74
CA VAL A 365 -12.53 -17.56 4.37
C VAL A 365 -11.29 -18.30 3.95
N LEU A 366 -10.35 -18.49 4.86
CA LEU A 366 -9.12 -19.26 4.59
C LEU A 366 -9.42 -20.72 4.20
N HIS A 367 -10.47 -21.29 4.79
CA HIS A 367 -10.90 -22.65 4.48
C HIS A 367 -11.49 -22.76 3.06
N ASP A 368 -12.13 -21.68 2.56
CA ASP A 368 -12.77 -21.67 1.24
C ASP A 368 -11.79 -21.32 0.11
N ILE A 369 -10.71 -20.55 0.40
CA ILE A 369 -9.61 -20.31 -0.54
C ILE A 369 -8.83 -21.60 -0.82
N THR A 370 -8.63 -22.44 0.19
CA THR A 370 -7.92 -23.74 0.05
C THR A 370 -8.80 -24.86 -0.49
N LYS A 371 -10.12 -24.73 -0.44
CA LYS A 371 -11.09 -25.66 -1.03
C LYS A 371 -11.83 -25.02 -2.19
N ARG A 372 -11.28 -25.07 -3.38
CA ARG A 372 -11.91 -24.66 -4.65
C ARG A 372 -13.12 -25.51 -5.06
N GLU A 373 -13.92 -26.03 -4.15
CA GLU A 373 -15.10 -26.81 -4.48
C GLU A 373 -16.39 -26.13 -4.06
N ASN A 374 -17.13 -25.69 -5.09
CA ASN A 374 -18.59 -25.61 -5.17
C ASN A 374 -19.33 -24.95 -4.01
N ASP A 375 -19.31 -23.65 -3.94
CA ASP A 375 -20.47 -22.91 -3.49
C ASP A 375 -20.44 -21.48 -4.07
N ASN A 376 -21.57 -21.01 -4.56
CA ASN A 376 -21.78 -19.64 -5.04
C ASN A 376 -21.63 -18.59 -3.89
N GLY A 377 -20.66 -18.81 -3.02
CA GLY A 377 -20.27 -17.94 -1.93
C GLY A 377 -19.42 -16.80 -2.46
N ILE A 378 -19.82 -15.60 -2.18
CA ILE A 378 -19.08 -14.38 -2.44
C ILE A 378 -17.79 -14.45 -1.64
N ILE A 379 -16.67 -14.45 -2.34
CA ILE A 379 -15.33 -14.61 -1.76
C ILE A 379 -14.84 -13.29 -1.22
N SER A 380 -14.26 -13.31 -0.05
CA SER A 380 -13.74 -12.14 0.63
C SER A 380 -12.24 -12.31 0.92
N GLY A 381 -11.49 -11.31 0.65
CA GLY A 381 -10.10 -11.14 1.03
C GLY A 381 -9.82 -9.66 1.29
N PHE A 382 -8.86 -9.36 2.16
CA PHE A 382 -8.33 -8.01 2.25
C PHE A 382 -7.42 -7.77 1.06
N PHE A 383 -7.85 -6.91 0.16
CA PHE A 383 -6.94 -6.32 -0.78
C PHE A 383 -6.46 -4.99 -0.18
N SER A 384 -5.34 -4.99 0.51
CA SER A 384 -4.56 -3.76 0.55
C SER A 384 -4.09 -3.55 -0.87
N ALA A 385 -4.42 -2.41 -1.45
CA ALA A 385 -4.09 -2.09 -2.82
C ALA A 385 -2.56 -2.00 -2.97
N PHE A 386 -1.93 -3.15 -3.22
CA PHE A 386 -0.62 -3.16 -3.81
C PHE A 386 -0.78 -2.82 -5.29
N TYR A 387 0.10 -1.97 -5.79
CA TYR A 387 0.19 -1.68 -7.20
C TYR A 387 0.23 -2.99 -8.00
N GLY A 388 -0.77 -3.22 -8.85
CA GLY A 388 -0.82 -4.37 -9.75
C GLY A 388 -1.86 -5.45 -9.46
N GLY A 389 -2.79 -5.26 -8.52
CA GLY A 389 -3.89 -6.20 -8.25
C GLY A 389 -3.47 -7.42 -7.42
N GLU A 390 -2.46 -7.27 -6.60
CA GLU A 390 -2.05 -8.24 -5.57
C GLU A 390 -2.57 -7.79 -4.19
N ALA A 391 -2.74 -8.74 -3.26
CA ALA A 391 -3.15 -8.48 -1.89
C ALA A 391 -2.37 -9.34 -0.90
N VAL A 392 -2.24 -8.88 0.35
CA VAL A 392 -1.66 -9.67 1.44
C VAL A 392 -2.78 -10.29 2.25
N VAL A 393 -2.66 -11.59 2.51
CA VAL A 393 -3.52 -12.34 3.42
C VAL A 393 -2.67 -13.09 4.42
N GLU A 394 -3.19 -13.30 5.63
CA GLU A 394 -2.49 -14.06 6.66
C GLU A 394 -2.89 -15.53 6.62
N LEU A 395 -1.93 -16.44 6.60
CA LEU A 395 -2.13 -17.89 6.65
C LEU A 395 -1.47 -18.47 7.90
N PRO A 396 -2.13 -19.47 8.56
CA PRO A 396 -1.50 -20.24 9.62
C PRO A 396 -0.21 -20.93 9.15
N GLY A 397 0.81 -21.00 10.02
CA GLY A 397 2.10 -21.60 9.71
C GLY A 397 2.00 -23.06 9.22
N THR A 398 1.01 -23.82 9.71
CA THR A 398 0.72 -25.18 9.23
C THR A 398 0.34 -25.23 7.76
N ILE A 399 -0.46 -24.26 7.28
CA ILE A 399 -0.86 -24.16 5.87
C ILE A 399 0.33 -23.69 5.02
N LEU A 400 1.09 -22.72 5.53
CA LEU A 400 2.26 -22.18 4.86
C LEU A 400 3.31 -23.28 4.60
N ALA A 401 3.63 -24.08 5.60
CA ALA A 401 4.54 -25.21 5.46
C ALA A 401 4.09 -26.20 4.37
N SER A 402 2.78 -26.51 4.29
CA SER A 402 2.24 -27.41 3.27
C SER A 402 2.35 -26.82 1.85
N ILE A 403 2.19 -25.51 1.67
CA ILE A 403 2.34 -24.84 0.38
C ILE A 403 3.81 -24.85 -0.06
N ILE A 404 4.73 -24.59 0.86
CA ILE A 404 6.18 -24.59 0.57
C ILE A 404 6.63 -25.98 0.14
N LEU A 405 6.24 -27.02 0.88
CA LEU A 405 6.56 -28.41 0.53
C LEU A 405 6.01 -28.82 -0.84
N SER A 406 4.76 -28.48 -1.14
CA SER A 406 4.15 -28.81 -2.44
C SER A 406 4.79 -28.10 -3.64
N LYS A 407 5.42 -26.93 -3.42
CA LYS A 407 6.19 -26.23 -4.48
C LYS A 407 7.56 -26.86 -4.71
N SER A 408 8.24 -27.30 -3.64
CA SER A 408 9.54 -27.96 -3.75
C SER A 408 9.50 -29.34 -4.40
N GLU A 409 8.33 -30.01 -4.43
CA GLU A 409 8.14 -31.29 -5.14
C GLU A 409 7.87 -31.11 -6.64
N ASN A 410 7.57 -29.90 -7.11
CA ASN A 410 7.25 -29.59 -8.51
C ASN A 410 8.37 -28.83 -9.24
N GLU A 411 9.47 -28.45 -8.56
CA GLU A 411 10.70 -27.93 -9.14
C GLU A 411 11.76 -29.03 -9.27
#